data_7806408b1359b01236ef0e6344404808
#
_entry.id   7806408b1359b01236ef0e6344404808
#
_cell.length_a   1.000
_cell.length_b   1.000
_cell.length_c   1.000
_cell.angle_alpha   90.00
_cell.angle_beta   90.00
_cell.angle_gamma   90.00
#
_symmetry.space_group_name_H-M   'P 1'
#
loop_
_entity.id
_entity.type
_entity.pdbx_description
1 polymer ?
#
loop_
_entity_poly.entity_id
_entity_poly.type
_entity_poly.pdbx_seq_one_letter_code
_entity_poly.pdbx_strand_id
1 'polypeptide(L)'
;MSAPLFLVEGLGKRLGARVLFAGARLELEAGSGYVLTGANGSGKTTLLRIVAGLEPAEKGLLAFRGQVFPVPDYPEGWRREILYVHQQPYLFHTTIEKNLEYGLARRGAQRAEREARVREALAWAGLADRSGVPPHKLSGGENQRVALARAKVLDPTLLLLDEPTANLDGDARRQVLELVTALCIEKHTVVVASHDPEIIRLAILNRLLVSERRIEACD
;
A
#
# COMPACT_ATOMS: atom_id res chain seq x y z
N MET A 1 -23.80 9.94 -6.38
CA MET A 1 -22.64 9.24 -5.77
C MET A 1 -21.69 8.92 -6.91
N SER A 2 -20.43 9.31 -6.81
CA SER A 2 -19.42 8.96 -7.81
C SER A 2 -19.15 7.46 -7.77
N ALA A 3 -18.72 6.88 -8.90
CA ALA A 3 -18.30 5.47 -8.92
C ALA A 3 -17.04 5.31 -8.08
N PRO A 4 -16.89 4.21 -7.32
CA PRO A 4 -15.68 3.96 -6.51
C PRO A 4 -14.45 3.85 -7.40
N LEU A 5 -13.29 4.27 -6.87
CA LEU A 5 -12.01 4.11 -7.54
C LEU A 5 -11.66 2.64 -7.77
N PHE A 6 -11.86 1.83 -6.72
CA PHE A 6 -11.64 0.39 -6.76
C PHE A 6 -12.82 -0.34 -6.11
N LEU A 7 -13.28 -1.40 -6.76
CA LEU A 7 -14.36 -2.27 -6.27
C LEU A 7 -13.88 -3.72 -6.34
N VAL A 8 -14.12 -4.45 -5.26
CA VAL A 8 -14.10 -5.91 -5.22
C VAL A 8 -15.51 -6.39 -4.98
N GLU A 9 -16.02 -7.30 -5.81
CA GLU A 9 -17.36 -7.84 -5.65
C GLU A 9 -17.37 -9.38 -5.73
N GLY A 10 -18.08 -10.00 -4.80
CA GLY A 10 -18.24 -11.45 -4.77
C GLY A 10 -16.95 -12.24 -4.54
N LEU A 11 -15.97 -11.64 -3.86
CA LEU A 11 -14.64 -12.24 -3.67
C LEU A 11 -14.73 -13.58 -2.95
N GLY A 12 -14.17 -14.62 -3.59
CA GLY A 12 -13.93 -15.94 -3.02
C GLY A 12 -12.44 -16.25 -3.02
N LYS A 13 -11.89 -16.61 -1.84
CA LYS A 13 -10.50 -17.00 -1.66
C LYS A 13 -10.32 -18.07 -0.61
N ARG A 14 -9.49 -19.07 -0.93
CA ARG A 14 -9.06 -20.13 -0.01
C ARG A 14 -7.54 -20.15 0.10
N LEU A 15 -7.04 -20.58 1.26
CA LEU A 15 -5.66 -20.98 1.47
C LEU A 15 -5.67 -22.43 1.98
N GLY A 16 -5.38 -23.37 1.11
CA GLY A 16 -5.57 -24.79 1.39
C GLY A 16 -7.03 -25.10 1.75
N ALA A 17 -7.27 -25.70 2.90
CA ALA A 17 -8.62 -26.01 3.38
C ALA A 17 -9.37 -24.82 3.96
N ARG A 18 -8.66 -23.71 4.30
CA ARG A 18 -9.25 -22.54 4.96
C ARG A 18 -9.88 -21.57 3.97
N VAL A 19 -11.16 -21.26 4.15
CA VAL A 19 -11.85 -20.20 3.40
C VAL A 19 -11.53 -18.85 4.06
N LEU A 20 -10.91 -17.93 3.32
CA LEU A 20 -10.62 -16.57 3.77
C LEU A 20 -11.76 -15.61 3.41
N PHE A 21 -12.28 -15.71 2.19
CA PHE A 21 -13.38 -14.87 1.70
C PHE A 21 -14.47 -15.72 1.05
N ALA A 22 -15.72 -15.36 1.28
CA ALA A 22 -16.90 -16.03 0.72
C ALA A 22 -17.95 -14.98 0.32
N GLY A 23 -17.79 -14.41 -0.88
CA GLY A 23 -18.65 -13.34 -1.38
C GLY A 23 -18.34 -11.97 -0.78
N ALA A 24 -17.08 -11.72 -0.39
CA ALA A 24 -16.71 -10.45 0.19
C ALA A 24 -16.76 -9.29 -0.82
N ARG A 25 -17.07 -8.09 -0.31
CA ARG A 25 -17.15 -6.84 -1.08
C ARG A 25 -16.26 -5.79 -0.44
N LEU A 26 -15.57 -5.00 -1.25
CA LEU A 26 -14.76 -3.85 -0.84
C LEU A 26 -14.97 -2.71 -1.82
N GLU A 27 -15.23 -1.51 -1.31
CA GLU A 27 -15.29 -0.28 -2.11
C GLU A 27 -14.26 0.72 -1.57
N LEU A 28 -13.50 1.34 -2.48
CA LEU A 28 -12.52 2.36 -2.16
C LEU A 28 -12.81 3.60 -3.01
N GLU A 29 -13.05 4.71 -2.34
CA GLU A 29 -13.25 6.02 -2.97
C GLU A 29 -11.91 6.69 -3.25
N ALA A 30 -11.82 7.43 -4.36
CA ALA A 30 -10.63 8.19 -4.70
C ALA A 30 -10.27 9.22 -3.64
N GLY A 31 -8.98 9.35 -3.32
CA GLY A 31 -8.47 10.33 -2.36
C GLY A 31 -8.82 10.04 -0.90
N SER A 32 -9.27 8.82 -0.59
CA SER A 32 -9.64 8.40 0.76
C SER A 32 -8.63 7.45 1.38
N GLY A 33 -8.42 7.58 2.69
CA GLY A 33 -7.62 6.65 3.47
C GLY A 33 -8.48 5.57 4.14
N TYR A 34 -7.96 4.35 4.20
CA TYR A 34 -8.62 3.22 4.84
C TYR A 34 -7.66 2.45 5.74
N VAL A 35 -8.16 1.94 6.87
CA VAL A 35 -7.45 0.96 7.68
C VAL A 35 -8.21 -0.37 7.70
N LEU A 36 -7.54 -1.45 7.28
CA LEU A 36 -8.03 -2.82 7.38
C LEU A 36 -7.64 -3.40 8.74
N THR A 37 -8.64 -3.69 9.55
CA THR A 37 -8.49 -4.33 10.87
C THR A 37 -9.00 -5.77 10.84
N GLY A 38 -8.76 -6.53 11.89
CA GLY A 38 -9.21 -7.91 12.02
C GLY A 38 -8.13 -8.82 12.63
N ALA A 39 -8.53 -9.99 13.10
CA ALA A 39 -7.65 -10.96 13.75
C ALA A 39 -6.47 -11.38 12.85
N ASN A 40 -5.39 -11.86 13.47
CA ASN A 40 -4.27 -12.43 12.71
C ASN A 40 -4.77 -13.61 11.87
N GLY A 41 -4.36 -13.61 10.59
CA GLY A 41 -4.81 -14.61 9.62
C GLY A 41 -6.23 -14.38 9.08
N SER A 42 -6.94 -13.28 9.39
CA SER A 42 -8.28 -13.00 8.82
C SER A 42 -8.26 -12.80 7.30
N GLY A 43 -7.09 -12.54 6.70
CA GLY A 43 -6.93 -12.37 5.26
C GLY A 43 -6.55 -10.97 4.81
N LYS A 44 -6.22 -10.03 5.72
CA LYS A 44 -5.84 -8.64 5.38
C LYS A 44 -4.74 -8.57 4.33
N THR A 45 -3.59 -9.18 4.60
CA THR A 45 -2.45 -9.28 3.65
C THR A 45 -2.87 -9.92 2.33
N THR A 46 -3.66 -11.01 2.39
CA THR A 46 -4.14 -11.70 1.17
C THR A 46 -5.05 -10.78 0.36
N LEU A 47 -5.94 -10.02 1.00
CA LEU A 47 -6.79 -9.04 0.33
C LEU A 47 -5.96 -7.97 -0.38
N LEU A 48 -5.00 -7.35 0.32
CA LEU A 48 -4.11 -6.35 -0.28
C LEU A 48 -3.35 -6.92 -1.49
N ARG A 49 -2.86 -8.15 -1.38
CA ARG A 49 -2.14 -8.82 -2.49
C ARG A 49 -3.06 -9.15 -3.67
N ILE A 50 -4.33 -9.49 -3.44
CA ILE A 50 -5.32 -9.67 -4.49
C ILE A 50 -5.59 -8.33 -5.19
N VAL A 51 -5.82 -7.26 -4.45
CA VAL A 51 -6.02 -5.90 -4.97
C VAL A 51 -4.81 -5.42 -5.77
N ALA A 52 -3.59 -5.80 -5.37
CA ALA A 52 -2.34 -5.50 -6.10
C ALA A 52 -2.07 -6.42 -7.29
N GLY A 53 -2.87 -7.44 -7.54
CA GLY A 53 -2.62 -8.46 -8.57
C GLY A 53 -1.42 -9.35 -8.30
N LEU A 54 -1.02 -9.50 -7.03
CA LEU A 54 0.08 -10.35 -6.58
C LEU A 54 -0.37 -11.73 -6.11
N GLU A 55 -1.66 -11.88 -5.85
CA GLU A 55 -2.28 -13.13 -5.39
C GLU A 55 -3.57 -13.36 -6.19
N PRO A 56 -3.78 -14.52 -6.83
CA PRO A 56 -5.03 -14.80 -7.51
C PRO A 56 -6.15 -15.08 -6.52
N ALA A 57 -7.38 -14.72 -6.88
CA ALA A 57 -8.59 -15.19 -6.21
C ALA A 57 -9.29 -16.24 -7.08
N GLU A 58 -10.21 -17.02 -6.48
CA GLU A 58 -10.92 -18.10 -7.20
C GLU A 58 -12.22 -17.60 -7.82
N LYS A 59 -12.84 -16.57 -7.20
CA LYS A 59 -14.11 -16.01 -7.64
C LYS A 59 -14.17 -14.51 -7.35
N GLY A 60 -14.94 -13.79 -8.14
CA GLY A 60 -15.24 -12.39 -7.94
C GLY A 60 -14.93 -11.53 -9.15
N LEU A 61 -15.24 -10.26 -9.01
CA LEU A 61 -14.94 -9.21 -9.96
C LEU A 61 -14.07 -8.15 -9.29
N LEU A 62 -13.13 -7.62 -10.04
CA LEU A 62 -12.36 -6.43 -9.68
C LEU A 62 -12.72 -5.31 -10.65
N ALA A 63 -12.99 -4.13 -10.14
CA ALA A 63 -13.15 -2.94 -10.97
C ALA A 63 -12.21 -1.85 -10.50
N PHE A 64 -11.53 -1.21 -11.44
CA PHE A 64 -10.66 -0.07 -11.20
C PHE A 64 -10.96 1.02 -12.23
N ARG A 65 -11.29 2.23 -11.76
CA ARG A 65 -11.72 3.34 -12.62
C ARG A 65 -12.84 2.92 -13.60
N GLY A 66 -13.78 2.12 -13.13
CA GLY A 66 -14.92 1.64 -13.94
C GLY A 66 -14.61 0.50 -14.93
N GLN A 67 -13.35 0.10 -15.09
CA GLN A 67 -12.99 -1.08 -15.87
C GLN A 67 -13.15 -2.33 -15.00
N VAL A 68 -13.97 -3.29 -15.46
CA VAL A 68 -14.31 -4.50 -14.70
C VAL A 68 -13.63 -5.72 -15.31
N PHE A 69 -12.99 -6.53 -14.45
CA PHE A 69 -12.35 -7.78 -14.85
C PHE A 69 -12.71 -8.89 -13.87
N PRO A 70 -13.05 -10.09 -14.38
CA PRO A 70 -13.19 -11.26 -13.54
C PRO A 70 -11.83 -11.70 -13.00
N VAL A 71 -11.78 -12.17 -11.76
CA VAL A 71 -10.60 -12.88 -11.27
C VAL A 71 -10.55 -14.30 -11.91
N PRO A 72 -9.36 -14.83 -12.25
CA PRO A 72 -8.02 -14.34 -11.90
C PRO A 72 -7.39 -13.36 -12.89
N ASP A 73 -8.11 -12.89 -13.89
CA ASP A 73 -7.59 -12.04 -14.95
C ASP A 73 -7.32 -10.63 -14.41
N TYR A 74 -6.05 -10.37 -14.04
CA TYR A 74 -5.62 -9.08 -13.53
C TYR A 74 -4.89 -8.28 -14.62
N PRO A 75 -5.38 -7.08 -15.02
CA PRO A 75 -4.76 -6.28 -16.08
C PRO A 75 -3.34 -5.83 -15.70
N GLU A 76 -2.36 -6.07 -16.55
CA GLU A 76 -0.97 -5.70 -16.28
C GLU A 76 -0.79 -4.18 -16.09
N GLY A 77 -1.58 -3.38 -16.80
CA GLY A 77 -1.56 -1.92 -16.68
C GLY A 77 -1.86 -1.41 -15.27
N TRP A 78 -2.71 -2.11 -14.52
CA TRP A 78 -3.07 -1.72 -13.14
C TRP A 78 -1.88 -1.78 -12.19
N ARG A 79 -0.90 -2.65 -12.41
CA ARG A 79 0.33 -2.75 -11.60
C ARG A 79 1.21 -1.50 -11.64
N ARG A 80 0.99 -0.61 -12.59
CA ARG A 80 1.67 0.69 -12.65
C ARG A 80 1.01 1.74 -11.78
N GLU A 81 -0.28 1.56 -11.49
CA GLU A 81 -1.11 2.51 -10.75
C GLU A 81 -1.42 2.05 -9.33
N ILE A 82 -1.38 0.74 -9.07
CA ILE A 82 -1.65 0.14 -7.77
C ILE A 82 -0.34 -0.42 -7.22
N LEU A 83 0.16 0.19 -6.15
CA LEU A 83 1.42 -0.22 -5.53
C LEU A 83 1.19 -0.86 -4.17
N TYR A 84 1.93 -1.94 -3.92
CA TYR A 84 1.92 -2.65 -2.65
C TYR A 84 3.28 -2.51 -1.95
N VAL A 85 3.24 -2.08 -0.70
CA VAL A 85 4.40 -2.00 0.19
C VAL A 85 4.27 -3.11 1.23
N HIS A 86 5.22 -4.04 1.18
CA HIS A 86 5.27 -5.20 2.06
C HIS A 86 5.69 -4.81 3.48
N GLN A 87 5.24 -5.57 4.49
CA GLN A 87 5.63 -5.42 5.90
C GLN A 87 7.14 -5.36 6.12
N GLN A 88 7.90 -6.20 5.40
CA GLN A 88 9.36 -6.16 5.33
C GLN A 88 9.76 -5.77 3.90
N PRO A 89 10.01 -4.47 3.65
CA PRO A 89 10.29 -4.01 2.30
C PRO A 89 11.62 -4.56 1.79
N TYR A 90 11.59 -5.13 0.60
CA TYR A 90 12.82 -5.46 -0.12
C TYR A 90 13.39 -4.19 -0.77
N LEU A 91 14.63 -3.87 -0.45
CA LEU A 91 15.41 -2.80 -1.09
C LEU A 91 16.58 -3.41 -1.86
N PHE A 92 16.86 -2.84 -3.03
CA PHE A 92 17.96 -3.31 -3.87
C PHE A 92 19.33 -2.98 -3.21
N HIS A 93 20.33 -3.84 -3.42
CA HIS A 93 21.70 -3.66 -2.93
C HIS A 93 22.45 -2.53 -3.65
N THR A 94 21.91 -1.31 -3.53
CA THR A 94 22.47 -0.07 -4.09
C THR A 94 22.15 1.08 -3.14
N THR A 95 22.40 2.34 -3.50
CA THR A 95 22.03 3.48 -2.66
C THR A 95 20.52 3.65 -2.56
N ILE A 96 20.04 4.33 -1.50
CA ILE A 96 18.59 4.60 -1.37
C ILE A 96 18.10 5.51 -2.48
N GLU A 97 18.88 6.48 -2.93
CA GLU A 97 18.59 7.31 -4.10
C GLU A 97 18.29 6.46 -5.35
N LYS A 98 19.17 5.48 -5.66
CA LYS A 98 18.95 4.56 -6.79
C LYS A 98 17.76 3.63 -6.59
N ASN A 99 17.43 3.28 -5.34
CA ASN A 99 16.21 2.53 -5.03
C ASN A 99 14.95 3.31 -5.42
N LEU A 100 14.91 4.62 -5.17
CA LEU A 100 13.80 5.48 -5.56
C LEU A 100 13.79 5.73 -7.06
N GLU A 101 14.95 5.98 -7.65
CA GLU A 101 15.11 6.28 -9.09
C GLU A 101 14.66 5.12 -9.99
N TYR A 102 14.86 3.87 -9.54
CA TYR A 102 14.64 2.67 -10.35
C TYR A 102 13.26 2.63 -11.02
N GLY A 103 12.19 2.87 -10.25
CA GLY A 103 10.82 2.83 -10.77
C GLY A 103 10.54 3.92 -11.80
N LEU A 104 11.06 5.14 -11.59
CA LEU A 104 10.94 6.25 -12.53
C LEU A 104 11.68 5.96 -13.85
N ALA A 105 12.89 5.41 -13.76
CA ALA A 105 13.67 5.01 -14.95
C ALA A 105 12.91 3.95 -15.76
N ARG A 106 12.29 2.96 -15.11
CA ARG A 106 11.46 1.93 -15.77
C ARG A 106 10.20 2.49 -16.42
N ARG A 107 9.70 3.63 -15.96
CA ARG A 107 8.58 4.37 -16.55
C ARG A 107 9.01 5.32 -17.69
N GLY A 108 10.32 5.43 -17.97
CA GLY A 108 10.86 6.28 -19.03
C GLY A 108 10.98 7.76 -18.66
N ALA A 109 10.90 8.12 -17.36
CA ALA A 109 11.07 9.50 -16.93
C ALA A 109 12.47 10.03 -17.29
N GLN A 110 12.55 11.31 -17.66
CA GLN A 110 13.82 11.95 -18.00
C GLN A 110 14.71 12.14 -16.77
N ARG A 111 16.03 12.22 -16.98
CA ARG A 111 17.02 12.30 -15.89
C ARG A 111 16.74 13.45 -14.93
N ALA A 112 16.52 14.66 -15.45
CA ALA A 112 16.26 15.84 -14.61
C ALA A 112 14.97 15.69 -13.75
N GLU A 113 13.92 15.09 -14.33
CA GLU A 113 12.68 14.78 -13.62
C GLU A 113 12.94 13.74 -12.51
N ARG A 114 13.67 12.66 -12.81
CA ARG A 114 14.01 11.65 -11.80
C ARG A 114 14.76 12.25 -10.62
N GLU A 115 15.82 13.03 -10.88
CA GLU A 115 16.63 13.68 -9.87
C GLU A 115 15.79 14.63 -8.98
N ALA A 116 14.87 15.40 -9.57
CA ALA A 116 13.98 16.29 -8.83
C ALA A 116 13.01 15.51 -7.92
N ARG A 117 12.29 14.54 -8.48
CA ARG A 117 11.29 13.72 -7.73
C ARG A 117 11.93 12.88 -6.64
N VAL A 118 13.11 12.31 -6.88
CA VAL A 118 13.85 11.54 -5.88
C VAL A 118 14.30 12.43 -4.73
N ARG A 119 14.85 13.61 -5.01
CA ARG A 119 15.26 14.57 -3.97
C ARG A 119 14.08 15.01 -3.10
N GLU A 120 12.94 15.32 -3.73
CA GLU A 120 11.71 15.68 -3.02
C GLU A 120 11.21 14.53 -2.13
N ALA A 121 11.15 13.30 -2.67
CA ALA A 121 10.69 12.15 -1.91
C ALA A 121 11.63 11.78 -0.74
N LEU A 122 12.95 11.95 -0.89
CA LEU A 122 13.90 11.77 0.19
C LEU A 122 13.75 12.84 1.27
N ALA A 123 13.52 14.10 0.89
CA ALA A 123 13.25 15.19 1.83
C ALA A 123 11.93 14.94 2.59
N TRP A 124 10.88 14.55 1.89
CA TRP A 124 9.58 14.18 2.48
C TRP A 124 9.71 13.04 3.51
N ALA A 125 10.55 12.04 3.23
CA ALA A 125 10.79 10.91 4.15
C ALA A 125 11.78 11.23 5.27
N GLY A 126 12.36 12.45 5.34
CA GLY A 126 13.39 12.82 6.31
C GLY A 126 14.69 12.03 6.11
N LEU A 127 15.08 11.77 4.85
CA LEU A 127 16.24 10.95 4.46
C LEU A 127 17.16 11.68 3.46
N ALA A 128 17.06 13.01 3.35
CA ALA A 128 17.83 13.79 2.39
C ALA A 128 19.36 13.64 2.56
N ASP A 129 19.83 13.55 3.80
CA ASP A 129 21.23 13.34 4.17
C ASP A 129 21.71 11.88 4.01
N ARG A 130 20.81 10.97 3.69
CA ARG A 130 21.06 9.52 3.54
C ARG A 130 21.08 9.04 2.09
N SER A 131 20.94 9.90 1.08
CA SER A 131 20.76 9.55 -0.33
C SER A 131 21.77 8.51 -0.84
N GLY A 132 23.05 8.66 -0.50
CA GLY A 132 24.14 7.76 -0.88
C GLY A 132 24.30 6.50 -0.02
N VAL A 133 23.52 6.33 1.06
CA VAL A 133 23.67 5.21 1.99
C VAL A 133 23.03 3.94 1.42
N PRO A 134 23.67 2.76 1.51
CA PRO A 134 23.05 1.51 1.10
C PRO A 134 22.07 0.98 2.18
N PRO A 135 20.99 0.25 1.81
CA PRO A 135 19.94 -0.19 2.73
C PRO A 135 20.42 -1.01 3.93
N HIS A 136 21.47 -1.81 3.80
CA HIS A 136 21.98 -2.63 4.90
C HIS A 136 22.59 -1.81 6.06
N LYS A 137 22.78 -0.49 5.88
CA LYS A 137 23.25 0.44 6.92
C LYS A 137 22.12 1.23 7.56
N LEU A 138 20.87 0.98 7.16
CA LEU A 138 19.69 1.66 7.67
C LEU A 138 19.07 0.89 8.84
N SER A 139 18.45 1.61 9.76
CA SER A 139 17.56 1.03 10.76
C SER A 139 16.28 0.47 10.13
N GLY A 140 15.50 -0.32 10.88
CA GLY A 140 14.21 -0.82 10.40
C GLY A 140 13.24 0.30 10.01
N GLY A 141 13.18 1.37 10.81
CA GLY A 141 12.34 2.54 10.51
C GLY A 141 12.81 3.32 9.29
N GLU A 142 14.13 3.50 9.10
CA GLU A 142 14.67 4.12 7.90
C GLU A 142 14.35 3.28 6.64
N ASN A 143 14.48 1.96 6.71
CA ASN A 143 14.10 1.06 5.61
C ASN A 143 12.62 1.21 5.24
N GLN A 144 11.74 1.32 6.25
CA GLN A 144 10.31 1.52 6.02
C GLN A 144 10.02 2.89 5.36
N ARG A 145 10.68 3.96 5.83
CA ARG A 145 10.57 5.29 5.22
C ARG A 145 11.09 5.33 3.78
N VAL A 146 12.18 4.63 3.47
CA VAL A 146 12.66 4.45 2.08
C VAL A 146 11.61 3.75 1.23
N ALA A 147 10.95 2.71 1.75
CA ALA A 147 9.90 2.01 1.01
C ALA A 147 8.68 2.90 0.71
N LEU A 148 8.26 3.73 1.68
CA LEU A 148 7.20 4.72 1.48
C LEU A 148 7.62 5.80 0.47
N ALA A 149 8.84 6.32 0.57
CA ALA A 149 9.38 7.29 -0.39
C ALA A 149 9.45 6.70 -1.81
N ARG A 150 9.86 5.42 -1.94
CA ARG A 150 9.87 4.69 -3.22
C ARG A 150 8.48 4.52 -3.82
N ALA A 151 7.46 4.33 -2.98
CA ALA A 151 6.08 4.30 -3.44
C ALA A 151 5.59 5.70 -3.84
N LYS A 152 5.81 6.72 -2.98
CA LYS A 152 5.41 8.11 -3.24
C LYS A 152 6.01 8.67 -4.53
N VAL A 153 7.30 8.42 -4.79
CA VAL A 153 7.98 8.93 -5.99
C VAL A 153 7.33 8.46 -7.28
N LEU A 154 6.62 7.33 -7.25
CA LEU A 154 5.90 6.78 -8.40
C LEU A 154 4.49 7.33 -8.55
N ASP A 155 4.00 8.09 -7.56
CA ASP A 155 2.68 8.71 -7.55
C ASP A 155 1.56 7.72 -7.94
N PRO A 156 1.34 6.66 -7.14
CA PRO A 156 0.34 5.65 -7.46
C PRO A 156 -1.07 6.17 -7.23
N THR A 157 -2.02 5.69 -8.03
CA THR A 157 -3.44 5.97 -7.84
C THR A 157 -3.99 5.29 -6.57
N LEU A 158 -3.47 4.09 -6.25
CA LEU A 158 -3.82 3.33 -5.05
C LEU A 158 -2.55 2.77 -4.40
N LEU A 159 -2.35 3.11 -3.13
CA LEU A 159 -1.24 2.64 -2.33
C LEU A 159 -1.73 1.68 -1.24
N LEU A 160 -1.17 0.50 -1.22
CA LEU A 160 -1.50 -0.59 -0.30
C LEU A 160 -0.31 -0.82 0.65
N LEU A 161 -0.53 -0.60 1.95
CA LEU A 161 0.50 -0.72 2.98
C LEU A 161 0.16 -1.90 3.90
N ASP A 162 1.05 -2.87 3.98
CA ASP A 162 0.86 -4.06 4.83
C ASP A 162 1.73 -3.92 6.09
N GLU A 163 1.08 -3.71 7.24
CA GLU A 163 1.70 -3.56 8.56
C GLU A 163 2.92 -2.60 8.57
N PRO A 164 2.77 -1.34 8.13
CA PRO A 164 3.90 -0.45 7.91
C PRO A 164 4.64 -0.03 9.18
N THR A 165 4.06 -0.22 10.37
CA THR A 165 4.67 0.12 11.67
C THR A 165 5.14 -1.12 12.46
N ALA A 166 4.99 -2.32 11.90
CA ALA A 166 5.35 -3.55 12.60
C ALA A 166 6.84 -3.60 12.93
N ASN A 167 7.15 -4.01 14.16
CA ASN A 167 8.52 -4.15 14.68
C ASN A 167 9.33 -2.83 14.73
N LEU A 168 8.67 -1.67 14.67
CA LEU A 168 9.32 -0.37 14.87
C LEU A 168 9.26 0.07 16.33
N ASP A 169 10.32 0.74 16.78
CA ASP A 169 10.33 1.45 18.06
C ASP A 169 9.42 2.70 18.01
N GLY A 170 9.23 3.37 19.17
CA GLY A 170 8.28 4.46 19.29
C GLY A 170 8.54 5.64 18.36
N ASP A 171 9.79 6.03 18.17
CA ASP A 171 10.15 7.19 17.33
C ASP A 171 10.03 6.86 15.84
N ALA A 172 10.55 5.70 15.41
CA ALA A 172 10.42 5.25 14.04
C ALA A 172 8.95 5.02 13.65
N ARG A 173 8.15 4.45 14.56
CA ARG A 173 6.70 4.28 14.39
C ARG A 173 6.02 5.62 14.14
N ARG A 174 6.27 6.62 15.00
CA ARG A 174 5.69 7.97 14.88
C ARG A 174 6.01 8.61 13.53
N GLN A 175 7.27 8.53 13.08
CA GLN A 175 7.68 9.04 11.76
C GLN A 175 6.93 8.36 10.62
N VAL A 176 6.74 7.04 10.68
CA VAL A 176 5.95 6.31 9.64
C VAL A 176 4.48 6.73 9.68
N LEU A 177 3.88 6.92 10.87
CA LEU A 177 2.51 7.43 11.02
C LEU A 177 2.34 8.82 10.41
N GLU A 178 3.30 9.73 10.62
CA GLU A 178 3.32 11.06 10.01
C GLU A 178 3.33 10.98 8.48
N LEU A 179 4.15 10.09 7.90
CA LEU A 179 4.20 9.88 6.45
C LEU A 179 2.89 9.31 5.89
N VAL A 180 2.27 8.33 6.57
CA VAL A 180 0.96 7.79 6.17
C VAL A 180 -0.11 8.88 6.23
N THR A 181 -0.10 9.68 7.29
CA THR A 181 -1.04 10.80 7.44
C THR A 181 -0.84 11.85 6.34
N ALA A 182 0.40 12.19 6.01
CA ALA A 182 0.72 13.13 4.93
C ALA A 182 0.19 12.64 3.58
N LEU A 183 0.34 11.35 3.24
CA LEU A 183 -0.22 10.77 2.03
C LEU A 183 -1.75 10.93 1.96
N CYS A 184 -2.45 10.72 3.07
CA CYS A 184 -3.91 10.91 3.13
C CYS A 184 -4.32 12.38 2.98
N ILE A 185 -3.58 13.30 3.60
CA ILE A 185 -3.81 14.76 3.47
C ILE A 185 -3.59 15.22 2.02
N GLU A 186 -2.58 14.68 1.34
CA GLU A 186 -2.27 14.93 -0.07
C GLU A 186 -3.29 14.27 -1.04
N LYS A 187 -4.35 13.64 -0.49
CA LYS A 187 -5.42 12.99 -1.26
C LYS A 187 -4.98 11.78 -2.08
N HIS A 188 -3.90 11.11 -1.69
CA HIS A 188 -3.64 9.76 -2.20
C HIS A 188 -4.70 8.78 -1.68
N THR A 189 -5.09 7.81 -2.50
CA THR A 189 -5.93 6.69 -2.01
C THR A 189 -5.01 5.67 -1.35
N VAL A 190 -5.18 5.48 -0.04
CA VAL A 190 -4.29 4.64 0.77
C VAL A 190 -5.10 3.60 1.52
N VAL A 191 -4.66 2.33 1.48
CA VAL A 191 -5.22 1.26 2.31
C VAL A 191 -4.12 0.69 3.18
N VAL A 192 -4.28 0.75 4.49
CA VAL A 192 -3.31 0.26 5.48
C VAL A 192 -3.89 -0.97 6.17
N ALA A 193 -3.29 -2.15 5.99
CA ALA A 193 -3.58 -3.27 6.88
C ALA A 193 -2.76 -3.11 8.15
N SER A 194 -3.40 -3.04 9.30
CA SER A 194 -2.70 -2.89 10.57
C SER A 194 -3.49 -3.41 11.77
N HIS A 195 -2.74 -3.82 12.79
CA HIS A 195 -3.24 -4.07 14.14
C HIS A 195 -2.72 -3.02 15.15
N ASP A 196 -1.95 -2.02 14.67
CA ASP A 196 -1.41 -0.94 15.50
C ASP A 196 -2.55 0.01 15.94
N PRO A 197 -2.78 0.17 17.26
CA PRO A 197 -3.83 1.03 17.77
C PRO A 197 -3.67 2.51 17.37
N GLU A 198 -2.45 2.99 17.13
CA GLU A 198 -2.20 4.36 16.71
C GLU A 198 -2.65 4.59 15.27
N ILE A 199 -2.39 3.64 14.35
CA ILE A 199 -2.94 3.69 12.98
C ILE A 199 -4.48 3.60 13.01
N ILE A 200 -5.03 2.66 13.77
CA ILE A 200 -6.48 2.42 13.82
C ILE A 200 -7.24 3.67 14.32
N ARG A 201 -6.61 4.48 15.18
CA ARG A 201 -7.21 5.70 15.73
C ARG A 201 -7.04 6.95 14.87
N LEU A 202 -6.32 6.86 13.75
CA LEU A 202 -6.20 8.03 12.86
C LEU A 202 -7.56 8.39 12.26
N ALA A 203 -8.10 9.54 12.64
CA ALA A 203 -9.42 10.00 12.21
C ALA A 203 -9.53 10.23 10.69
N ILE A 204 -8.40 10.31 10.00
CA ILE A 204 -8.35 10.46 8.53
C ILE A 204 -8.56 9.12 7.80
N LEU A 205 -8.57 7.98 8.51
CA LEU A 205 -8.74 6.64 7.94
C LEU A 205 -10.13 6.09 8.22
N ASN A 206 -10.85 5.70 7.17
CA ASN A 206 -12.10 4.94 7.26
C ASN A 206 -11.78 3.50 7.70
N ARG A 207 -12.50 2.98 8.69
CA ARG A 207 -12.22 1.65 9.24
C ARG A 207 -12.95 0.57 8.46
N LEU A 208 -12.23 -0.49 8.13
CA LEU A 208 -12.76 -1.69 7.49
C LEU A 208 -12.35 -2.91 8.33
N LEU A 209 -13.32 -3.72 8.71
CA LEU A 209 -13.10 -4.96 9.47
C LEU A 209 -13.12 -6.17 8.54
N VAL A 210 -12.06 -6.94 8.57
CA VAL A 210 -11.99 -8.26 7.91
C VAL A 210 -12.32 -9.33 8.94
N SER A 211 -13.55 -9.83 8.92
CA SER A 211 -14.05 -10.85 9.83
C SER A 211 -15.02 -11.77 9.13
N GLU A 212 -15.25 -12.95 9.67
CA GLU A 212 -16.27 -13.91 9.20
C GLU A 212 -16.33 -14.09 7.68
N ARG A 213 -15.16 -14.05 7.01
CA ARG A 213 -14.99 -14.17 5.55
C ARG A 213 -15.55 -13.01 4.74
N ARG A 214 -15.84 -11.86 5.37
CA ARG A 214 -16.39 -10.63 4.81
C ARG A 214 -15.52 -9.43 5.12
N ILE A 215 -15.84 -8.31 4.50
CA ILE A 215 -15.24 -7.00 4.76
C ILE A 215 -16.40 -6.05 5.05
N GLU A 216 -16.37 -5.39 6.19
CA GLU A 216 -17.44 -4.52 6.65
C GLU A 216 -16.86 -3.16 7.05
N ALA A 217 -17.56 -2.08 6.69
CA ALA A 217 -17.24 -0.75 7.21
C ALA A 217 -17.59 -0.69 8.69
N CYS A 218 -16.72 -0.08 9.50
CA CYS A 218 -16.96 0.17 10.90
C CYS A 218 -17.03 1.69 11.15
N ASP A 219 -18.01 2.09 11.94
CA ASP A 219 -18.15 3.46 12.43
C ASP A 219 -17.02 3.86 13.43
#